data_7ea453a53812a2dec88ed25c3d6a5728
#
_entry.id   7ea453a53812a2dec88ed25c3d6a5728
#
_cell.length_a   1.000
_cell.length_b   1.000
_cell.length_c   1.000
_cell.angle_alpha   90.00
_cell.angle_beta   90.00
_cell.angle_gamma   90.00
#
_symmetry.space_group_name_H-M   'P 1'
#
loop_
_entity.id
_entity.type
_entity.pdbx_description
1 polymer ?
#
loop_
_entity_poly.entity_id
_entity_poly.type
_entity_poly.pdbx_seq_one_letter_code
_entity_poly.pdbx_strand_id
1 'polypeptide(L)'
;IADCWRYASGQPQTGGDDFFPGTAAQQLADYLFAAHLGGRSVSDVFRWCSNERDTSPADILSEYPRYAGIASRVSSVIALTPETRSGVFGSLQTMVAFLADPEIIDWIDPHRDTNGNIDERRGLFDPYEFATSEDTLYLLSAQGRPSTALTASLTAVVAFTAFQRAQSEFTGNNRRLPVPLCCVLDEAANICRWPELADVYSYFGSAGMPIMTIWQNPDQGRAAFGETNF
;
A
#
# COMPACT_ATOMS: atom_id res chain seq x y z
N ILE A 1 2.01 1.57 -0.63
CA ILE A 1 1.38 0.33 -0.12
C ILE A 1 2.27 -0.30 0.96
N ALA A 2 3.52 -0.63 0.68
CA ALA A 2 4.41 -1.28 1.65
C ALA A 2 4.53 -0.48 2.96
N ASP A 3 4.66 0.84 2.89
CA ASP A 3 4.73 1.70 4.07
C ASP A 3 3.41 1.74 4.84
N CYS A 4 2.26 1.73 4.16
CA CYS A 4 0.97 1.59 4.81
C CYS A 4 0.86 0.27 5.59
N TRP A 5 1.34 -0.83 5.03
CA TRP A 5 1.31 -2.14 5.70
C TRP A 5 2.29 -2.20 6.88
N ARG A 6 3.49 -1.64 6.71
CA ARG A 6 4.46 -1.46 7.80
C ARG A 6 3.86 -0.66 8.95
N TYR A 7 3.25 0.48 8.65
CA TYR A 7 2.66 1.34 9.66
C TYR A 7 1.47 0.67 10.37
N ALA A 8 0.61 0.00 9.60
CA ALA A 8 -0.53 -0.73 10.16
C ALA A 8 -0.10 -1.89 11.07
N SER A 9 1.05 -2.52 10.80
CA SER A 9 1.60 -3.60 11.63
C SER A 9 2.21 -3.14 12.96
N GLY A 10 2.28 -1.81 13.19
CA GLY A 10 2.84 -1.22 14.40
C GLY A 10 4.36 -1.26 14.47
N GLN A 11 5.04 -1.55 13.36
CA GLN A 11 6.51 -1.56 13.34
C GLN A 11 7.06 -0.13 13.31
N PRO A 12 8.23 0.13 13.97
CA PRO A 12 8.80 1.47 14.06
C PRO A 12 9.13 2.02 12.68
N GLN A 13 8.93 3.33 12.50
CA GLN A 13 9.21 4.03 11.25
C GLN A 13 10.58 4.70 11.22
N THR A 14 11.09 5.07 12.39
CA THR A 14 12.38 5.77 12.56
C THR A 14 13.01 5.37 13.88
N GLY A 15 14.34 5.25 13.89
CA GLY A 15 15.11 4.95 15.11
C GLY A 15 16.28 3.98 14.88
N GLY A 16 17.07 3.72 15.91
CA GLY A 16 18.26 2.86 15.84
C GLY A 16 18.00 1.40 15.45
N ASP A 17 16.75 0.93 15.58
CA ASP A 17 16.33 -0.44 15.27
C ASP A 17 15.59 -0.56 13.93
N ASP A 18 15.76 0.41 13.01
CA ASP A 18 15.01 0.47 11.74
C ASP A 18 15.55 -0.46 10.64
N PHE A 19 16.68 -1.11 10.84
CA PHE A 19 17.30 -1.95 9.80
C PHE A 19 16.35 -3.08 9.33
N PHE A 20 15.81 -3.88 10.23
CA PHE A 20 14.95 -5.01 9.86
C PHE A 20 13.63 -4.56 9.29
N PRO A 21 12.85 -3.67 9.95
CA PRO A 21 11.59 -3.17 9.41
C PRO A 21 11.76 -2.36 8.12
N GLY A 22 12.80 -1.53 8.01
CA GLY A 22 13.08 -0.74 6.82
C GLY A 22 13.43 -1.61 5.61
N THR A 23 14.32 -2.59 5.80
CA THR A 23 14.69 -3.56 4.76
C THR A 23 13.49 -4.41 4.36
N ALA A 24 12.67 -4.84 5.32
CA ALA A 24 11.46 -5.61 5.05
C ALA A 24 10.42 -4.81 4.24
N ALA A 25 10.20 -3.53 4.56
CA ALA A 25 9.29 -2.67 3.80
C ALA A 25 9.78 -2.47 2.36
N GLN A 26 11.09 -2.27 2.16
CA GLN A 26 11.65 -2.19 0.81
C GLN A 26 11.50 -3.51 0.05
N GLN A 27 11.75 -4.65 0.71
CA GLN A 27 11.56 -5.97 0.11
C GLN A 27 10.10 -6.21 -0.28
N LEU A 28 9.16 -5.80 0.57
CA LEU A 28 7.72 -5.88 0.28
C LEU A 28 7.35 -5.04 -0.95
N ALA A 29 7.87 -3.81 -1.04
CA ALA A 29 7.66 -2.96 -2.20
C ALA A 29 8.18 -3.60 -3.49
N ASP A 30 9.36 -4.21 -3.43
CA ASP A 30 9.97 -4.92 -4.56
C ASP A 30 9.15 -6.16 -4.96
N TYR A 31 8.60 -6.89 -3.99
CA TYR A 31 7.72 -8.05 -4.24
C TYR A 31 6.39 -7.65 -4.87
N LEU A 32 5.75 -6.59 -4.37
CA LEU A 32 4.53 -6.05 -4.97
C LEU A 32 4.78 -5.58 -6.41
N PHE A 33 5.93 -4.97 -6.66
CA PHE A 33 6.31 -4.55 -8.01
C PHE A 33 6.60 -5.74 -8.94
N ALA A 34 7.29 -6.78 -8.44
CA ALA A 34 7.50 -8.02 -9.18
C ALA A 34 6.18 -8.71 -9.52
N ALA A 35 5.24 -8.74 -8.56
CA ALA A 35 3.90 -9.30 -8.77
C ALA A 35 3.14 -8.55 -9.88
N HIS A 36 3.18 -7.22 -9.87
CA HIS A 36 2.58 -6.40 -10.92
C HIS A 36 3.17 -6.71 -12.30
N LEU A 37 4.50 -6.77 -12.42
CA LEU A 37 5.16 -7.04 -13.70
C LEU A 37 4.91 -8.45 -14.21
N GLY A 38 4.88 -9.44 -13.30
CA GLY A 38 4.68 -10.85 -13.62
C GLY A 38 3.22 -11.29 -13.71
N GLY A 39 2.24 -10.37 -13.55
CA GLY A 39 0.82 -10.72 -13.51
C GLY A 39 0.47 -11.69 -12.37
N ARG A 40 1.18 -11.55 -11.24
CA ARG A 40 1.00 -12.38 -10.04
C ARG A 40 0.00 -11.73 -9.08
N SER A 41 -0.59 -12.57 -8.23
CA SER A 41 -1.58 -12.14 -7.24
C SER A 41 -0.92 -11.67 -5.94
N VAL A 42 -1.71 -11.06 -5.05
CA VAL A 42 -1.26 -10.72 -3.70
C VAL A 42 -1.02 -11.98 -2.87
N SER A 43 -1.73 -13.08 -3.15
CA SER A 43 -1.44 -14.40 -2.56
C SER A 43 -0.04 -14.89 -2.92
N ASP A 44 0.45 -14.63 -4.14
CA ASP A 44 1.83 -14.93 -4.51
C ASP A 44 2.81 -14.11 -3.65
N VAL A 45 2.54 -12.81 -3.45
CA VAL A 45 3.36 -11.95 -2.58
C VAL A 45 3.40 -12.50 -1.17
N PHE A 46 2.26 -12.89 -0.60
CA PHE A 46 2.19 -13.50 0.73
C PHE A 46 3.05 -14.78 0.82
N ARG A 47 2.97 -15.64 -0.21
CA ARG A 47 3.80 -16.86 -0.28
C ARG A 47 5.29 -16.52 -0.33
N TRP A 48 5.71 -15.53 -1.12
CA TRP A 48 7.11 -15.09 -1.18
C TRP A 48 7.59 -14.51 0.15
N CYS A 49 6.75 -13.75 0.85
CA CYS A 49 7.05 -13.24 2.18
C CYS A 49 7.20 -14.37 3.23
N SER A 50 6.57 -15.51 2.99
CA SER A 50 6.60 -16.67 3.90
C SER A 50 7.76 -17.64 3.60
N ASN A 51 8.47 -17.46 2.49
CA ASN A 51 9.59 -18.32 2.08
C ASN A 51 10.87 -17.51 1.88
N GLU A 52 11.77 -17.54 2.85
CA GLU A 52 13.03 -16.80 2.87
C GLU A 52 13.98 -17.09 1.69
N ARG A 53 13.72 -18.14 0.91
CA ARG A 53 14.56 -18.60 -0.18
C ARG A 53 13.88 -18.58 -1.54
N ASP A 54 12.69 -18.00 -1.64
CA ASP A 54 11.98 -17.91 -2.90
C ASP A 54 12.63 -16.87 -3.81
N THR A 55 13.17 -17.31 -4.95
CA THR A 55 13.82 -16.43 -5.94
C THR A 55 12.85 -15.89 -6.97
N SER A 56 11.61 -16.37 -7.01
CA SER A 56 10.63 -16.01 -8.03
C SER A 56 10.48 -14.51 -8.26
N PRO A 57 10.44 -13.63 -7.22
CA PRO A 57 10.38 -12.19 -7.44
C PRO A 57 11.61 -11.63 -8.16
N ALA A 58 12.81 -12.12 -7.80
CA ALA A 58 14.05 -11.70 -8.46
C ALA A 58 14.11 -12.19 -9.90
N ASP A 59 13.64 -13.41 -10.16
CA ASP A 59 13.61 -14.01 -11.50
C ASP A 59 12.68 -13.18 -12.42
N ILE A 60 11.45 -12.86 -11.96
CA ILE A 60 10.51 -12.00 -12.69
C ILE A 60 11.15 -10.63 -13.00
N LEU A 61 11.75 -9.97 -12.01
CA LEU A 61 12.38 -8.66 -12.20
C LEU A 61 13.56 -8.72 -13.19
N SER A 62 14.29 -9.84 -13.22
CA SER A 62 15.43 -10.06 -14.11
C SER A 62 15.04 -10.16 -15.59
N GLU A 63 13.79 -10.51 -15.90
CA GLU A 63 13.27 -10.51 -17.27
C GLU A 63 13.21 -9.08 -17.86
N TYR A 64 13.29 -8.07 -17.01
CA TYR A 64 13.23 -6.66 -17.41
C TYR A 64 14.57 -5.95 -17.16
N PRO A 65 15.47 -5.77 -18.15
CA PRO A 65 16.81 -5.23 -17.95
C PRO A 65 16.86 -3.88 -17.21
N ARG A 66 15.87 -3.01 -17.41
CA ARG A 66 15.75 -1.71 -16.73
C ARG A 66 15.57 -1.84 -15.21
N TYR A 67 15.16 -3.01 -14.71
CA TYR A 67 14.93 -3.28 -13.30
C TYR A 67 15.96 -4.23 -12.67
N ALA A 68 17.08 -4.49 -13.37
CA ALA A 68 18.15 -5.37 -12.88
C ALA A 68 18.69 -4.96 -11.50
N GLY A 69 18.70 -3.65 -11.19
CA GLY A 69 19.09 -3.16 -9.86
C GLY A 69 18.11 -3.58 -8.76
N ILE A 70 16.81 -3.65 -9.06
CA ILE A 70 15.79 -4.12 -8.11
C ILE A 70 15.92 -5.64 -7.91
N ALA A 71 16.10 -6.39 -9.00
CA ALA A 71 16.33 -7.83 -8.95
C ALA A 71 17.56 -8.17 -8.08
N SER A 72 18.67 -7.42 -8.26
CA SER A 72 19.87 -7.58 -7.45
C SER A 72 19.63 -7.28 -5.97
N ARG A 73 18.84 -6.26 -5.65
CA ARG A 73 18.49 -5.92 -4.26
C ARG A 73 17.69 -7.05 -3.60
N VAL A 74 16.67 -7.57 -4.27
CA VAL A 74 15.90 -8.73 -3.79
C VAL A 74 16.82 -9.92 -3.52
N SER A 75 17.69 -10.26 -4.47
CA SER A 75 18.64 -11.36 -4.33
C SER A 75 19.63 -11.15 -3.18
N SER A 76 20.04 -9.90 -2.95
CA SER A 76 20.97 -9.55 -1.85
C SER A 76 20.36 -9.81 -0.48
N VAL A 77 19.05 -9.55 -0.30
CA VAL A 77 18.36 -9.86 0.97
C VAL A 77 18.28 -11.37 1.19
N ILE A 78 17.98 -12.14 0.13
CA ILE A 78 17.96 -13.61 0.19
C ILE A 78 19.34 -14.19 0.52
N ALA A 79 20.41 -13.53 0.09
CA ALA A 79 21.79 -13.94 0.31
C ALA A 79 22.37 -13.53 1.67
N LEU A 80 21.65 -12.78 2.50
CA LEU A 80 22.10 -12.44 3.86
C LEU A 80 22.36 -13.69 4.71
N THR A 81 23.15 -13.51 5.79
CA THR A 81 23.35 -14.59 6.77
C THR A 81 21.99 -15.08 7.30
N PRO A 82 21.85 -16.36 7.68
CA PRO A 82 20.59 -16.91 8.13
C PRO A 82 19.91 -16.07 9.23
N GLU A 83 20.69 -15.60 10.20
CA GLU A 83 20.20 -14.83 11.33
C GLU A 83 19.64 -13.47 10.88
N THR A 84 20.39 -12.75 10.03
CA THR A 84 19.99 -11.44 9.52
C THR A 84 18.79 -11.57 8.58
N ARG A 85 18.80 -12.57 7.71
CA ARG A 85 17.68 -12.85 6.80
C ARG A 85 16.40 -13.16 7.56
N SER A 86 16.47 -14.06 8.57
CA SER A 86 15.30 -14.39 9.39
C SER A 86 14.75 -13.17 10.15
N GLY A 87 15.60 -12.22 10.58
CA GLY A 87 15.15 -10.97 11.16
C GLY A 87 14.37 -10.10 10.18
N VAL A 88 14.86 -9.96 8.93
CA VAL A 88 14.13 -9.23 7.86
C VAL A 88 12.82 -9.91 7.54
N PHE A 89 12.83 -11.24 7.35
CA PHE A 89 11.61 -11.98 7.00
C PHE A 89 10.60 -12.04 8.16
N GLY A 90 11.03 -12.06 9.42
CA GLY A 90 10.15 -11.91 10.58
C GLY A 90 9.41 -10.58 10.58
N SER A 91 10.11 -9.48 10.26
CA SER A 91 9.48 -8.18 10.09
C SER A 91 8.52 -8.16 8.88
N LEU A 92 8.93 -8.76 7.76
CA LEU A 92 8.13 -8.87 6.54
C LEU A 92 6.82 -9.64 6.79
N GLN A 93 6.91 -10.81 7.45
CA GLN A 93 5.75 -11.62 7.80
C GLN A 93 4.77 -10.88 8.71
N THR A 94 5.28 -10.06 9.65
CA THR A 94 4.42 -9.22 10.50
C THR A 94 3.63 -8.20 9.67
N MET A 95 4.25 -7.60 8.65
CA MET A 95 3.59 -6.62 7.77
C MET A 95 2.49 -7.25 6.92
N VAL A 96 2.65 -8.50 6.51
CA VAL A 96 1.70 -9.20 5.64
C VAL A 96 0.79 -10.18 6.37
N ALA A 97 0.85 -10.23 7.72
CA ALA A 97 0.10 -11.21 8.52
C ALA A 97 -1.41 -11.18 8.26
N PHE A 98 -1.97 -10.02 7.92
CA PHE A 98 -3.39 -9.87 7.60
C PHE A 98 -3.80 -10.66 6.34
N LEU A 99 -2.87 -10.96 5.43
CA LEU A 99 -3.11 -11.77 4.23
C LEU A 99 -3.29 -13.27 4.54
N ALA A 100 -3.07 -13.69 5.79
CA ALA A 100 -3.40 -15.05 6.21
C ALA A 100 -4.92 -15.28 6.36
N ASP A 101 -5.71 -14.19 6.38
CA ASP A 101 -7.17 -14.27 6.45
C ASP A 101 -7.74 -14.58 5.05
N PRO A 102 -8.43 -15.74 4.88
CA PRO A 102 -9.01 -16.11 3.58
C PRO A 102 -10.05 -15.12 3.06
N GLU A 103 -10.80 -14.46 3.96
CA GLU A 103 -11.79 -13.46 3.56
C GLU A 103 -11.13 -12.25 2.91
N ILE A 104 -9.96 -11.84 3.43
CA ILE A 104 -9.18 -10.74 2.87
C ILE A 104 -8.64 -11.11 1.49
N ILE A 105 -8.07 -12.31 1.36
CA ILE A 105 -7.57 -12.79 0.07
C ILE A 105 -8.69 -12.86 -0.97
N ASP A 106 -9.86 -13.35 -0.59
CA ASP A 106 -11.03 -13.40 -1.47
C ASP A 106 -11.48 -12.01 -1.96
N TRP A 107 -11.22 -10.98 -1.17
CA TRP A 107 -11.52 -9.60 -1.53
C TRP A 107 -10.52 -8.97 -2.51
N ILE A 108 -9.23 -9.28 -2.37
CA ILE A 108 -8.16 -8.56 -3.07
C ILE A 108 -7.58 -9.31 -4.26
N ASP A 109 -7.61 -10.64 -4.26
CA ASP A 109 -7.16 -11.44 -5.41
C ASP A 109 -8.28 -11.52 -6.47
N PRO A 110 -7.94 -11.38 -7.75
CA PRO A 110 -8.92 -11.56 -8.80
C PRO A 110 -9.43 -13.01 -8.82
N HIS A 111 -10.74 -13.17 -8.78
CA HIS A 111 -11.34 -14.47 -8.95
C HIS A 111 -11.01 -15.03 -10.33
N ARG A 112 -10.71 -16.32 -10.39
CA ARG A 112 -10.41 -17.01 -11.64
C ARG A 112 -11.43 -18.11 -11.88
N ASP A 113 -11.80 -18.29 -13.15
CA ASP A 113 -12.62 -19.40 -13.58
C ASP A 113 -11.82 -20.74 -13.55
N THR A 114 -12.50 -21.84 -13.87
CA THR A 114 -11.87 -23.18 -13.92
C THR A 114 -10.75 -23.31 -14.95
N ASN A 115 -10.62 -22.36 -15.88
CA ASN A 115 -9.59 -22.32 -16.91
C ASN A 115 -8.44 -21.36 -16.50
N GLY A 116 -8.53 -20.71 -15.32
CA GLY A 116 -7.54 -19.76 -14.82
C GLY A 116 -7.70 -18.33 -15.35
N ASN A 117 -8.74 -18.00 -16.12
CA ASN A 117 -9.02 -16.65 -16.57
C ASN A 117 -9.69 -15.85 -15.46
N ILE A 118 -9.46 -14.53 -15.42
CA ILE A 118 -10.13 -13.64 -14.46
C ILE A 118 -11.64 -13.70 -14.71
N ASP A 119 -12.41 -13.91 -13.64
CA ASP A 119 -13.87 -13.90 -13.68
C ASP A 119 -14.37 -12.46 -13.72
N GLU A 120 -14.67 -11.97 -14.91
CA GLU A 120 -15.15 -10.59 -15.15
C GLU A 120 -16.53 -10.30 -14.53
N ARG A 121 -17.26 -11.33 -14.06
CA ARG A 121 -18.55 -11.12 -13.37
C ARG A 121 -18.39 -10.41 -12.04
N ARG A 122 -17.22 -10.51 -11.42
CA ARG A 122 -16.83 -9.70 -10.28
C ARG A 122 -16.00 -8.52 -10.80
N GLY A 123 -16.62 -7.35 -10.88
CA GLY A 123 -15.94 -6.15 -11.35
C GLY A 123 -14.65 -5.88 -10.58
N LEU A 124 -13.59 -5.52 -11.28
CA LEU A 124 -12.37 -5.02 -10.67
C LEU A 124 -12.53 -3.52 -10.38
N PHE A 125 -12.15 -3.10 -9.18
CA PHE A 125 -12.11 -1.68 -8.85
C PHE A 125 -10.93 -1.02 -9.56
N ASP A 126 -11.21 -0.01 -10.36
CA ASP A 126 -10.19 0.80 -11.04
C ASP A 126 -10.07 2.18 -10.37
N PRO A 127 -8.99 2.45 -9.62
CA PRO A 127 -8.77 3.74 -8.98
C PRO A 127 -8.67 4.90 -9.97
N TYR A 128 -8.21 4.63 -11.19
CA TYR A 128 -8.06 5.65 -12.23
C TYR A 128 -9.41 6.12 -12.76
N GLU A 129 -10.31 5.20 -13.12
CA GLU A 129 -11.66 5.54 -13.53
C GLU A 129 -12.47 6.15 -12.38
N PHE A 130 -12.34 5.61 -11.17
CA PHE A 130 -12.98 6.14 -9.98
C PHE A 130 -12.62 7.61 -9.71
N ALA A 131 -11.37 8.02 -9.94
CA ALA A 131 -10.88 9.37 -9.63
C ALA A 131 -11.65 10.51 -10.33
N THR A 132 -12.40 10.23 -11.38
CA THR A 132 -13.21 11.22 -12.11
C THR A 132 -14.68 10.82 -12.22
N SER A 133 -15.10 9.77 -11.55
CA SER A 133 -16.51 9.36 -11.44
C SER A 133 -17.25 10.24 -10.43
N GLU A 134 -18.57 10.08 -10.39
CA GLU A 134 -19.44 10.64 -9.36
C GLU A 134 -19.76 9.60 -8.27
N ASP A 135 -19.04 8.49 -8.26
CA ASP A 135 -19.28 7.39 -7.33
C ASP A 135 -18.73 7.70 -5.93
N THR A 136 -19.19 6.92 -4.95
CA THR A 136 -18.68 6.98 -3.59
C THR A 136 -18.09 5.63 -3.18
N LEU A 137 -16.82 5.64 -2.73
CA LEU A 137 -16.16 4.48 -2.18
C LEU A 137 -16.27 4.48 -0.66
N TYR A 138 -16.93 3.46 -0.11
CA TYR A 138 -17.02 3.24 1.33
C TYR A 138 -15.99 2.19 1.75
N LEU A 139 -15.02 2.59 2.57
CA LEU A 139 -14.02 1.70 3.17
C LEU A 139 -14.36 1.50 4.64
N LEU A 140 -14.81 0.31 4.99
CA LEU A 140 -15.20 -0.02 6.35
C LEU A 140 -14.12 -0.90 7.01
N SER A 141 -13.64 -0.46 8.15
CA SER A 141 -12.71 -1.21 8.98
C SER A 141 -13.01 -0.96 10.45
N ALA A 142 -12.47 -1.78 11.33
CA ALA A 142 -12.50 -1.57 12.76
C ALA A 142 -11.09 -1.58 13.32
N GLN A 143 -10.86 -0.83 14.39
CA GLN A 143 -9.54 -0.76 15.05
C GLN A 143 -9.03 -2.17 15.41
N GLY A 144 -7.76 -2.42 15.11
CA GLY A 144 -7.11 -3.71 15.36
C GLY A 144 -7.53 -4.85 14.43
N ARG A 145 -8.34 -4.56 13.41
CA ARG A 145 -8.69 -5.55 12.38
C ARG A 145 -7.62 -5.64 11.30
N PRO A 146 -7.43 -6.82 10.70
CA PRO A 146 -6.51 -7.00 9.57
C PRO A 146 -6.79 -6.07 8.40
N SER A 147 -8.05 -5.69 8.18
CA SER A 147 -8.50 -4.78 7.12
C SER A 147 -7.95 -3.35 7.21
N THR A 148 -7.39 -2.93 8.36
CA THR A 148 -6.82 -1.58 8.53
C THR A 148 -5.69 -1.30 7.52
N ALA A 149 -4.83 -2.28 7.26
CA ALA A 149 -3.76 -2.15 6.28
C ALA A 149 -4.29 -1.94 4.86
N LEU A 150 -5.34 -2.65 4.49
CA LEU A 150 -6.00 -2.51 3.18
C LEU A 150 -6.70 -1.16 3.04
N THR A 151 -7.42 -0.72 4.08
CA THR A 151 -8.10 0.58 4.08
C THR A 151 -7.10 1.71 3.84
N ALA A 152 -6.00 1.73 4.58
CA ALA A 152 -4.95 2.74 4.40
C ALA A 152 -4.33 2.67 3.00
N SER A 153 -4.01 1.47 2.51
CA SER A 153 -3.40 1.28 1.19
C SER A 153 -4.32 1.71 0.06
N LEU A 154 -5.60 1.31 0.12
CA LEU A 154 -6.56 1.65 -0.93
C LEU A 154 -6.85 3.14 -0.92
N THR A 155 -6.98 3.76 0.26
CA THR A 155 -7.11 5.22 0.38
C THR A 155 -5.92 5.93 -0.26
N ALA A 156 -4.69 5.52 0.06
CA ALA A 156 -3.48 6.10 -0.52
C ALA A 156 -3.43 5.91 -2.04
N VAL A 157 -3.72 4.70 -2.54
CA VAL A 157 -3.72 4.41 -3.99
C VAL A 157 -4.74 5.28 -4.72
N VAL A 158 -5.97 5.35 -4.24
CA VAL A 158 -7.02 6.20 -4.85
C VAL A 158 -6.60 7.66 -4.85
N ALA A 159 -6.12 8.16 -3.71
CA ALA A 159 -5.73 9.56 -3.57
C ALA A 159 -4.53 9.93 -4.46
N PHE A 160 -3.47 9.12 -4.48
CA PHE A 160 -2.32 9.38 -5.35
C PHE A 160 -2.65 9.22 -6.84
N THR A 161 -3.47 8.25 -7.22
CA THR A 161 -3.93 8.10 -8.61
C THR A 161 -4.73 9.33 -9.05
N ALA A 162 -5.65 9.79 -8.21
CA ALA A 162 -6.43 11.00 -8.47
C ALA A 162 -5.55 12.25 -8.58
N PHE A 163 -4.56 12.39 -7.69
CA PHE A 163 -3.60 13.50 -7.74
C PHE A 163 -2.75 13.46 -9.01
N GLN A 164 -2.20 12.31 -9.39
CA GLN A 164 -1.44 12.16 -10.62
C GLN A 164 -2.29 12.49 -11.84
N ARG A 165 -3.54 12.05 -11.86
CA ARG A 165 -4.49 12.35 -12.92
C ARG A 165 -4.76 13.85 -13.04
N ALA A 166 -4.98 14.52 -11.88
CA ALA A 166 -5.13 15.96 -11.85
C ALA A 166 -3.92 16.71 -12.42
N GLN A 167 -2.70 16.22 -12.15
CA GLN A 167 -1.46 16.86 -12.62
C GLN A 167 -1.14 16.61 -14.10
N SER A 168 -1.53 15.45 -14.66
CA SER A 168 -1.15 15.02 -16.00
C SER A 168 -2.20 15.33 -17.07
N GLU A 169 -3.47 15.22 -16.76
CA GLU A 169 -4.55 15.27 -17.76
C GLU A 169 -5.22 16.64 -17.85
N PHE A 170 -5.30 17.35 -16.72
CA PHE A 170 -5.97 18.65 -16.67
C PHE A 170 -4.94 19.77 -16.79
N THR A 171 -4.58 20.08 -18.05
CA THR A 171 -3.60 21.12 -18.41
C THR A 171 -4.21 22.53 -18.37
N GLY A 172 -3.43 23.52 -17.95
CA GLY A 172 -3.83 24.91 -17.83
C GLY A 172 -3.49 25.47 -16.43
N ASN A 173 -4.05 26.61 -16.06
CA ASN A 173 -3.83 27.20 -14.74
C ASN A 173 -4.47 26.40 -13.58
N ASN A 174 -5.26 25.37 -13.89
CA ASN A 174 -5.94 24.52 -12.91
C ASN A 174 -5.62 23.04 -13.15
N ARG A 175 -4.53 22.57 -12.62
CA ARG A 175 -4.22 21.13 -12.49
C ARG A 175 -5.12 20.51 -11.41
N ARG A 176 -6.41 20.45 -11.70
CA ARG A 176 -7.47 20.12 -10.73
C ARG A 176 -8.45 19.13 -11.35
N LEU A 177 -8.91 18.17 -10.55
CA LEU A 177 -9.96 17.23 -10.96
C LEU A 177 -11.24 17.98 -11.36
N PRO A 178 -11.92 17.58 -12.45
CA PRO A 178 -13.19 18.19 -12.88
C PRO A 178 -14.33 17.91 -11.88
N VAL A 179 -14.33 16.72 -11.27
CA VAL A 179 -15.18 16.35 -10.14
C VAL A 179 -14.28 16.27 -8.91
N PRO A 180 -14.54 17.07 -7.85
CA PRO A 180 -13.72 17.01 -6.65
C PRO A 180 -13.79 15.65 -5.95
N LEU A 181 -12.64 15.06 -5.63
CA LEU A 181 -12.56 13.85 -4.80
C LEU A 181 -12.46 14.25 -3.32
N CYS A 182 -13.57 14.18 -2.60
CA CYS A 182 -13.60 14.47 -1.17
C CYS A 182 -13.26 13.21 -0.36
N CYS A 183 -12.15 13.25 0.38
CA CYS A 183 -11.73 12.18 1.28
C CYS A 183 -12.20 12.49 2.70
N VAL A 184 -13.11 11.69 3.25
CA VAL A 184 -13.55 11.79 4.64
C VAL A 184 -13.00 10.59 5.39
N LEU A 185 -12.06 10.84 6.31
CA LEU A 185 -11.34 9.83 7.08
C LEU A 185 -11.81 9.89 8.54
N ASP A 186 -12.82 9.10 8.84
CA ASP A 186 -13.32 8.97 10.21
C ASP A 186 -12.37 8.09 11.04
N GLU A 187 -12.11 8.48 12.28
CA GLU A 187 -11.13 7.82 13.14
C GLU A 187 -9.76 7.58 12.48
N ALA A 188 -9.25 8.57 11.77
CA ALA A 188 -8.05 8.44 10.91
C ALA A 188 -6.85 7.82 11.60
N ALA A 189 -6.62 8.09 12.91
CA ALA A 189 -5.53 7.48 13.67
C ALA A 189 -5.63 5.96 13.82
N ASN A 190 -6.85 5.43 13.83
CA ASN A 190 -7.11 4.03 14.15
C ASN A 190 -7.37 3.17 12.89
N ILE A 191 -8.03 3.75 11.89
CA ILE A 191 -8.56 3.01 10.75
C ILE A 191 -7.78 3.28 9.47
N CYS A 192 -7.33 4.53 9.25
CA CYS A 192 -6.60 4.90 8.04
C CYS A 192 -5.19 5.40 8.40
N ARG A 193 -4.32 4.47 8.76
CA ARG A 193 -2.91 4.77 9.07
C ARG A 193 -2.12 4.95 7.77
N TRP A 194 -2.27 6.12 7.18
CA TRP A 194 -1.57 6.52 5.97
C TRP A 194 -0.41 7.46 6.33
N PRO A 195 0.86 7.00 6.20
CA PRO A 195 2.03 7.74 6.69
C PRO A 195 2.20 9.13 6.09
N GLU A 196 1.91 9.26 4.78
CA GLU A 196 2.11 10.51 4.04
C GLU A 196 0.94 11.49 4.18
N LEU A 197 -0.08 11.16 4.97
CA LEU A 197 -1.31 11.96 5.05
C LEU A 197 -1.04 13.43 5.44
N ALA A 198 -0.15 13.67 6.40
CA ALA A 198 0.20 15.02 6.82
C ALA A 198 0.81 15.87 5.69
N ASP A 199 1.69 15.25 4.90
CA ASP A 199 2.39 15.93 3.80
C ASP A 199 1.42 16.29 2.67
N VAL A 200 0.46 15.42 2.35
CA VAL A 200 -0.47 15.61 1.23
C VAL A 200 -1.52 16.68 1.48
N TYR A 201 -1.83 17.02 2.73
CA TYR A 201 -2.78 18.07 3.06
C TYR A 201 -2.45 19.41 2.37
N SER A 202 -1.16 19.74 2.25
CA SER A 202 -0.71 21.02 1.73
C SER A 202 -1.02 21.24 0.25
N TYR A 203 -1.13 20.18 -0.54
CA TYR A 203 -1.26 20.27 -2.01
C TYR A 203 -2.47 19.57 -2.61
N PHE A 204 -3.07 18.58 -1.93
CA PHE A 204 -4.25 17.88 -2.46
C PHE A 204 -5.45 18.81 -2.64
N GLY A 205 -5.64 19.78 -1.77
CA GLY A 205 -6.71 20.77 -1.88
C GLY A 205 -6.67 21.54 -3.21
N SER A 206 -5.47 21.92 -3.67
CA SER A 206 -5.27 22.62 -4.94
C SER A 206 -5.62 21.73 -6.15
N ALA A 207 -5.44 20.42 -6.04
CA ALA A 207 -5.79 19.43 -7.06
C ALA A 207 -7.30 19.08 -7.09
N GLY A 208 -8.11 19.67 -6.23
CA GLY A 208 -9.54 19.35 -6.12
C GLY A 208 -9.84 18.18 -5.21
N MET A 209 -8.96 17.90 -4.26
CA MET A 209 -9.04 16.76 -3.36
C MET A 209 -9.04 17.24 -1.90
N PRO A 210 -10.17 17.79 -1.40
CA PRO A 210 -10.27 18.16 0.00
C PRO A 210 -10.24 16.90 0.88
N ILE A 211 -9.44 16.94 1.94
CA ILE A 211 -9.34 15.87 2.94
C ILE A 211 -9.93 16.38 4.25
N MET A 212 -10.81 15.60 4.84
CA MET A 212 -11.34 15.80 6.18
C MET A 212 -10.93 14.61 7.06
N THR A 213 -10.20 14.85 8.12
CA THR A 213 -9.89 13.83 9.14
C THR A 213 -10.63 14.12 10.41
N ILE A 214 -11.20 13.10 11.00
CA ILE A 214 -11.94 13.15 12.26
C ILE A 214 -11.13 12.37 13.31
N TRP A 215 -10.90 13.02 14.45
CA TRP A 215 -10.11 12.50 15.57
C TRP A 215 -10.95 12.46 16.82
N GLN A 216 -10.76 11.48 17.68
CA GLN A 216 -11.43 11.43 18.98
C GLN A 216 -10.88 12.50 19.94
N ASN A 217 -9.57 12.82 19.82
CA ASN A 217 -8.92 13.89 20.55
C ASN A 217 -7.66 14.38 19.80
N PRO A 218 -7.15 15.59 20.11
CA PRO A 218 -5.95 16.15 19.46
C PRO A 218 -4.69 15.31 19.69
N ASP A 219 -4.57 14.61 20.80
CA ASP A 219 -3.36 13.84 21.12
C ASP A 219 -3.20 12.64 20.20
N GLN A 220 -4.30 12.07 19.70
CA GLN A 220 -4.24 11.04 18.67
C GLN A 220 -3.64 11.56 17.35
N GLY A 221 -4.01 12.75 16.94
CA GLY A 221 -3.44 13.39 15.76
C GLY A 221 -1.94 13.66 15.93
N ARG A 222 -1.53 14.21 17.09
CA ARG A 222 -0.11 14.44 17.40
C ARG A 222 0.69 13.13 17.44
N ALA A 223 0.13 12.07 18.02
CA ALA A 223 0.78 10.75 18.07
C ALA A 223 0.92 10.13 16.68
N ALA A 224 -0.06 10.35 15.79
CA ALA A 224 -0.06 9.79 14.46
C ALA A 224 0.81 10.56 13.45
N PHE A 225 0.89 11.90 13.57
CA PHE A 225 1.54 12.76 12.56
C PHE A 225 2.67 13.63 13.12
N GLY A 226 2.97 13.55 14.39
CA GLY A 226 3.97 14.36 15.07
C GLY A 226 3.43 15.76 15.47
N GLU A 227 4.02 16.34 16.52
CA GLU A 227 3.56 17.63 17.10
C GLU A 227 3.65 18.82 16.14
N THR A 228 4.55 18.75 15.14
CA THR A 228 4.75 19.82 14.17
C THR A 228 3.74 19.81 13.03
N ASN A 229 3.05 18.72 12.81
CA ASN A 229 2.13 18.52 11.69
C ASN A 229 0.65 18.54 12.13
N PHE A 230 0.40 18.82 13.42
CA PHE A 230 -0.95 18.85 14.03
C PHE A 230 -1.10 20.17 14.87
#